data_c484501086db78505e51b329704300b5
#
_entry.id   c484501086db78505e51b329704300b5
#
_cell.length_a   1.000
_cell.length_b   1.000
_cell.length_c   1.000
_cell.angle_alpha   90.00
_cell.angle_beta   90.00
_cell.angle_gamma   90.00
#
_symmetry.space_group_name_H-M   'P 1'
#
loop_
_entity.id
_entity.type
_entity.pdbx_description
1 polymer ?
#
loop_
_entity_poly.entity_id
_entity_poly.type
_entity_poly.pdbx_seq_one_letter_code
_entity_poly.pdbx_strand_id
1 'polypeptide(L)'
;FSQRNERYHTQEESLNVLKKYRELQIPIDCMIQDWRYWPEYQKTDSAWNSHSFDPERFPNPKKWADEIHKLNAKLMIVAWPGFGTHTEQRKELDAKGMIINFDTWPPQSGARPYDVYNPEARDIYWKYLNKGIFSYIGNDGWWLDSTEPDHINRQESDYDLPTHLGSYRSVKNAYSLMHNSGIASHQKALSKDKRVVILTRSGFIG
;
A
#
# COMPACT_ATOMS: atom_id res chain seq x y z
N PHE A 1 11.60 -14.06 11.31
CA PHE A 1 10.58 -13.38 12.15
C PHE A 1 10.40 -11.93 11.69
N SER A 2 9.17 -11.47 11.54
CA SER A 2 8.84 -10.09 11.19
C SER A 2 8.12 -9.39 12.34
N GLN A 3 8.46 -8.13 12.57
CA GLN A 3 7.85 -7.28 13.58
C GLN A 3 6.96 -6.23 12.94
N ARG A 4 5.73 -6.18 13.42
CA ARG A 4 4.71 -5.20 13.08
C ARG A 4 4.06 -4.68 14.34
N ASN A 5 3.79 -3.40 14.37
CA ASN A 5 2.81 -2.78 15.27
C ASN A 5 1.60 -2.36 14.41
N GLU A 6 0.47 -2.00 14.99
CA GLU A 6 -0.64 -1.38 14.25
C GLU A 6 -0.11 -0.28 13.34
N ARG A 7 0.78 0.57 13.89
CA ARG A 7 1.68 1.44 13.14
C ARG A 7 2.81 1.95 14.06
N TYR A 8 3.97 2.20 13.46
CA TYR A 8 4.96 3.05 14.09
C TYR A 8 4.68 4.50 13.70
N HIS A 9 4.59 5.38 14.68
CA HIS A 9 4.23 6.78 14.43
C HIS A 9 5.34 7.57 13.76
N THR A 10 6.60 7.21 14.04
CA THR A 10 7.78 7.88 13.49
C THR A 10 8.82 6.88 13.00
N GLN A 11 9.71 7.35 12.11
CA GLN A 11 10.85 6.57 11.67
C GLN A 11 11.78 6.18 12.85
N GLU A 12 11.89 7.04 13.85
CA GLU A 12 12.72 6.80 15.03
C GLU A 12 12.14 5.70 15.92
N GLU A 13 10.82 5.72 16.17
CA GLU A 13 10.13 4.67 16.92
C GLU A 13 10.38 3.29 16.32
N SER A 14 10.13 3.17 15.02
CA SER A 14 10.36 1.93 14.26
C SER A 14 11.81 1.45 14.37
N LEU A 15 12.77 2.35 14.18
CA LEU A 15 14.20 2.01 14.26
C LEU A 15 14.61 1.61 15.68
N ASN A 16 14.09 2.26 16.72
CA ASN A 16 14.41 1.95 18.10
C ASN A 16 13.88 0.57 18.52
N VAL A 17 12.73 0.16 18.00
CA VAL A 17 12.23 -1.21 18.20
C VAL A 17 13.21 -2.22 17.62
N LEU A 18 13.69 -2.05 16.40
CA LEU A 18 14.68 -2.96 15.80
C LEU A 18 15.99 -2.98 16.59
N LYS A 19 16.50 -1.82 17.02
CA LYS A 19 17.69 -1.73 17.87
C LYS A 19 17.52 -2.51 19.18
N LYS A 20 16.34 -2.44 19.78
CA LYS A 20 16.04 -3.16 21.01
C LYS A 20 16.05 -4.67 20.81
N TYR A 21 15.52 -5.18 19.69
CA TYR A 21 15.64 -6.59 19.34
C TYR A 21 17.10 -7.03 19.23
N ARG A 22 17.96 -6.20 18.59
CA ARG A 22 19.39 -6.49 18.47
C ARG A 22 20.12 -6.47 19.82
N GLU A 23 19.82 -5.49 20.67
CA GLU A 23 20.37 -5.38 22.04
C GLU A 23 20.02 -6.62 22.88
N LEU A 24 18.77 -7.07 22.79
CA LEU A 24 18.28 -8.24 23.51
C LEU A 24 18.66 -9.58 22.87
N GLN A 25 19.39 -9.55 21.74
CA GLN A 25 19.76 -10.72 20.97
C GLN A 25 18.55 -11.59 20.52
N ILE A 26 17.40 -10.95 20.34
CA ILE A 26 16.20 -11.60 19.82
C ILE A 26 16.27 -11.60 18.30
N PRO A 27 16.18 -12.75 17.62
CA PRO A 27 16.19 -12.81 16.16
C PRO A 27 15.01 -12.04 15.55
N ILE A 28 15.32 -11.22 14.55
CA ILE A 28 14.33 -10.52 13.73
C ILE A 28 14.88 -10.32 12.31
N ASP A 29 14.06 -10.58 11.31
CA ASP A 29 14.44 -10.55 9.91
C ASP A 29 13.84 -9.37 9.16
N CYS A 30 12.67 -8.88 9.59
CA CYS A 30 11.91 -7.87 8.87
C CYS A 30 11.15 -6.93 9.80
N MET A 31 11.20 -5.64 9.47
CA MET A 31 10.32 -4.62 10.01
C MET A 31 9.22 -4.32 9.00
N ILE A 32 7.99 -4.18 9.47
CA ILE A 32 6.84 -3.79 8.63
C ILE A 32 6.35 -2.43 9.10
N GLN A 33 6.46 -1.42 8.23
CA GLN A 33 5.82 -0.12 8.46
C GLN A 33 4.39 -0.20 7.96
N ASP A 34 3.47 -0.11 8.88
CA ASP A 34 2.04 -0.14 8.61
C ASP A 34 1.51 1.28 8.32
N TRP A 35 0.21 1.43 8.22
CA TRP A 35 -0.52 2.60 7.76
C TRP A 35 -0.15 3.94 8.43
N ARG A 36 -0.62 5.06 7.82
CA ARG A 36 -0.38 6.44 8.28
C ARG A 36 1.11 6.85 8.40
N TYR A 37 1.99 6.31 7.54
CA TYR A 37 3.30 6.93 7.34
C TYR A 37 3.20 8.17 6.43
N TRP A 38 2.08 8.33 5.74
CA TRP A 38 1.77 9.46 4.86
C TRP A 38 1.26 10.68 5.64
N PRO A 39 1.27 11.90 5.02
CA PRO A 39 0.76 13.11 5.64
C PRO A 39 -0.72 12.98 6.05
N GLU A 40 -1.05 13.43 7.24
CA GLU A 40 -2.44 13.53 7.68
C GLU A 40 -3.00 14.90 7.28
N TYR A 41 -4.00 14.91 6.40
CA TYR A 41 -4.64 16.13 5.96
C TYR A 41 -5.84 16.47 6.86
N GLN A 42 -5.71 17.55 7.65
CA GLN A 42 -6.78 18.12 8.48
C GLN A 42 -7.57 17.09 9.33
N LYS A 43 -6.92 16.06 9.82
CA LYS A 43 -7.52 14.96 10.62
C LYS A 43 -8.64 14.17 9.93
N THR A 44 -8.78 14.30 8.62
CA THR A 44 -9.82 13.64 7.84
C THR A 44 -9.37 12.35 7.15
N ASP A 45 -8.10 11.98 7.28
CA ASP A 45 -7.48 10.89 6.51
C ASP A 45 -7.62 11.05 4.98
N SER A 46 -7.92 12.24 4.48
CA SER A 46 -8.13 12.46 3.04
C SER A 46 -6.86 12.29 2.19
N ALA A 47 -5.67 12.23 2.82
CA ALA A 47 -4.42 11.82 2.19
C ALA A 47 -4.17 10.30 2.29
N TRP A 48 -5.19 9.50 2.62
CA TRP A 48 -5.08 8.07 2.80
C TRP A 48 -4.36 7.38 1.65
N ASN A 49 -3.31 6.60 1.98
CA ASN A 49 -2.52 5.82 1.03
C ASN A 49 -1.82 6.66 -0.07
N SER A 50 -1.37 7.87 0.25
CA SER A 50 -0.78 8.78 -0.76
C SER A 50 0.58 8.33 -1.32
N HIS A 51 1.13 7.20 -0.86
CA HIS A 51 2.46 6.70 -1.25
C HIS A 51 3.57 7.76 -1.09
N SER A 52 3.49 8.53 0.00
CA SER A 52 4.47 9.54 0.38
C SER A 52 4.69 9.53 1.87
N PHE A 53 5.84 9.96 2.33
CA PHE A 53 6.15 10.02 3.76
C PHE A 53 5.82 11.39 4.33
N ASP A 54 5.25 11.40 5.52
CA ASP A 54 5.04 12.61 6.30
C ASP A 54 6.40 13.21 6.70
N PRO A 55 6.70 14.46 6.33
CA PRO A 55 8.04 15.03 6.53
C PRO A 55 8.39 15.31 8.00
N GLU A 56 7.40 15.43 8.88
CA GLU A 56 7.64 15.65 10.31
C GLU A 56 7.96 14.33 11.02
N ARG A 57 7.23 13.27 10.69
CA ARG A 57 7.35 11.96 11.32
C ARG A 57 8.38 11.06 10.67
N PHE A 58 8.61 11.25 9.38
CA PHE A 58 9.59 10.54 8.57
C PHE A 58 10.46 11.56 7.82
N PRO A 59 11.27 12.39 8.51
CA PRO A 59 12.04 13.48 7.88
C PRO A 59 13.12 12.98 6.92
N ASN A 60 13.57 11.73 7.07
CA ASN A 60 14.58 11.15 6.18
C ASN A 60 14.32 9.65 5.97
N PRO A 61 13.27 9.30 5.19
CA PRO A 61 12.86 7.89 5.04
C PRO A 61 13.92 7.04 4.34
N LYS A 62 14.72 7.61 3.44
CA LYS A 62 15.83 6.89 2.80
C LYS A 62 16.88 6.48 3.84
N LYS A 63 17.32 7.41 4.68
CA LYS A 63 18.27 7.12 5.75
C LYS A 63 17.72 6.10 6.74
N TRP A 64 16.45 6.23 7.10
CA TRP A 64 15.76 5.27 7.97
C TRP A 64 15.80 3.84 7.39
N ALA A 65 15.48 3.67 6.10
CA ALA A 65 15.56 2.37 5.44
C ALA A 65 16.99 1.83 5.42
N ASP A 66 17.98 2.69 5.13
CA ASP A 66 19.39 2.31 5.15
C ASP A 66 19.87 1.85 6.54
N GLU A 67 19.40 2.50 7.62
CA GLU A 67 19.74 2.10 8.99
C GLU A 67 19.11 0.74 9.36
N ILE A 68 17.88 0.47 8.91
CA ILE A 68 17.25 -0.85 9.06
C ILE A 68 18.08 -1.93 8.36
N HIS A 69 18.51 -1.67 7.11
CA HIS A 69 19.35 -2.59 6.35
C HIS A 69 20.73 -2.81 7.00
N LYS A 70 21.36 -1.76 7.55
CA LYS A 70 22.62 -1.89 8.30
C LYS A 70 22.49 -2.77 9.54
N LEU A 71 21.33 -2.80 10.16
CA LEU A 71 21.00 -3.70 11.27
C LEU A 71 20.64 -5.12 10.80
N ASN A 72 20.91 -5.44 9.54
CA ASN A 72 20.63 -6.75 8.93
C ASN A 72 19.15 -7.15 9.07
N ALA A 73 18.25 -6.24 8.79
CA ALA A 73 16.81 -6.49 8.70
C ALA A 73 16.28 -5.99 7.36
N LYS A 74 15.17 -6.59 6.92
CA LYS A 74 14.41 -6.19 5.74
C LYS A 74 13.33 -5.18 6.12
N LEU A 75 12.85 -4.42 5.15
CA LEU A 75 11.79 -3.44 5.33
C LEU A 75 10.64 -3.72 4.37
N MET A 76 9.45 -3.94 4.92
CA MET A 76 8.21 -3.99 4.17
C MET A 76 7.38 -2.74 4.46
N ILE A 77 6.70 -2.25 3.44
CA ILE A 77 5.82 -1.08 3.55
C ILE A 77 4.40 -1.51 3.19
N VAL A 78 3.42 -1.02 3.96
CA VAL A 78 2.01 -1.23 3.64
C VAL A 78 1.59 -0.37 2.46
N ALA A 79 0.74 -0.92 1.61
CA ALA A 79 0.03 -0.18 0.58
C ALA A 79 -1.40 -0.74 0.45
N TRP A 80 -2.34 0.15 0.12
CA TRP A 80 -3.76 -0.14 0.03
C TRP A 80 -4.26 0.09 -1.40
N PRO A 81 -5.34 -0.54 -1.85
CA PRO A 81 -5.90 -0.27 -3.17
C PRO A 81 -6.75 1.01 -3.23
N GLY A 82 -7.22 1.49 -2.08
CA GLY A 82 -8.07 2.69 -1.98
C GLY A 82 -7.27 3.95 -1.72
N PHE A 83 -7.66 5.05 -2.36
CA PHE A 83 -7.02 6.36 -2.23
C PHE A 83 -7.97 7.40 -1.67
N GLY A 84 -7.52 8.14 -0.66
CA GLY A 84 -8.23 9.28 -0.10
C GLY A 84 -8.38 10.43 -1.12
N THR A 85 -9.36 11.29 -0.87
CA THR A 85 -9.81 12.32 -1.83
C THR A 85 -8.75 13.36 -2.20
N HIS A 86 -7.76 13.59 -1.33
CA HIS A 86 -6.69 14.59 -1.57
C HIS A 86 -5.40 14.01 -2.15
N THR A 87 -5.39 12.72 -2.50
CA THR A 87 -4.20 12.12 -3.12
C THR A 87 -4.11 12.43 -4.61
N GLU A 88 -2.90 12.57 -5.13
CA GLU A 88 -2.69 12.77 -6.57
C GLU A 88 -3.12 11.55 -7.38
N GLN A 89 -2.96 10.36 -6.81
CA GLN A 89 -3.44 9.10 -7.37
C GLN A 89 -4.94 9.14 -7.61
N ARG A 90 -5.70 9.57 -6.58
CA ARG A 90 -7.15 9.67 -6.69
C ARG A 90 -7.57 10.65 -7.77
N LYS A 91 -6.96 11.82 -7.83
CA LYS A 91 -7.26 12.85 -8.83
C LYS A 91 -7.02 12.35 -10.25
N GLU A 92 -5.88 11.68 -10.49
CA GLU A 92 -5.53 11.16 -11.80
C GLU A 92 -6.47 10.02 -12.24
N LEU A 93 -6.76 9.09 -11.33
CA LEU A 93 -7.65 7.96 -11.59
C LEU A 93 -9.11 8.41 -11.80
N ASP A 94 -9.61 9.38 -11.01
CA ASP A 94 -10.95 9.98 -11.19
C ASP A 94 -11.08 10.67 -12.55
N ALA A 95 -10.07 11.46 -12.95
CA ALA A 95 -10.05 12.16 -14.22
C ALA A 95 -10.13 11.22 -15.44
N LYS A 96 -9.74 9.96 -15.26
CA LYS A 96 -9.76 8.91 -16.29
C LYS A 96 -10.91 7.91 -16.12
N GLY A 97 -11.78 8.09 -15.12
CA GLY A 97 -12.87 7.16 -14.82
C GLY A 97 -12.40 5.78 -14.37
N MET A 98 -11.26 5.71 -13.69
CA MET A 98 -10.60 4.46 -13.27
C MET A 98 -10.74 4.18 -11.76
N ILE A 99 -11.78 4.69 -11.14
CA ILE A 99 -12.16 4.42 -9.75
C ILE A 99 -13.46 3.62 -9.74
N ILE A 100 -13.53 2.58 -8.91
CA ILE A 100 -14.78 1.88 -8.62
C ILE A 100 -15.50 2.65 -7.52
N ASN A 101 -16.73 3.08 -7.78
CA ASN A 101 -17.42 4.12 -7.02
C ASN A 101 -18.12 3.59 -5.76
N PHE A 102 -17.38 2.90 -4.88
CA PHE A 102 -17.82 2.60 -3.52
C PHE A 102 -16.77 2.99 -2.50
N ASP A 103 -17.19 3.27 -1.28
CA ASP A 103 -16.28 3.72 -0.23
C ASP A 103 -15.59 2.54 0.46
N THR A 104 -14.31 2.76 0.79
CA THR A 104 -13.49 1.82 1.57
C THR A 104 -13.09 2.44 2.91
N TRP A 105 -12.60 1.61 3.81
CA TRP A 105 -12.08 2.08 5.09
C TRP A 105 -10.83 2.98 4.90
N PRO A 106 -10.63 4.04 5.67
CA PRO A 106 -11.50 4.58 6.71
C PRO A 106 -12.57 5.52 6.12
N PRO A 107 -13.80 5.53 6.68
CA PRO A 107 -14.93 6.23 6.06
C PRO A 107 -14.70 7.73 5.89
N GLN A 108 -14.02 8.39 6.83
CA GLN A 108 -13.75 9.83 6.77
C GLN A 108 -12.75 10.24 5.68
N SER A 109 -12.01 9.30 5.12
CA SER A 109 -11.03 9.58 4.06
C SER A 109 -11.65 9.80 2.69
N GLY A 110 -12.88 9.31 2.49
CA GLY A 110 -13.50 9.18 1.17
C GLY A 110 -12.70 8.28 0.22
N ALA A 111 -11.93 7.34 0.79
CA ALA A 111 -11.11 6.44 -0.01
C ALA A 111 -11.98 5.52 -0.87
N ARG A 112 -11.57 5.36 -2.13
CA ARG A 112 -12.20 4.46 -3.09
C ARG A 112 -11.15 3.63 -3.81
N PRO A 113 -11.45 2.37 -4.14
CA PRO A 113 -10.50 1.50 -4.80
C PRO A 113 -10.38 1.86 -6.29
N TYR A 114 -9.18 1.72 -6.82
CA TYR A 114 -8.99 1.88 -8.25
C TYR A 114 -9.45 0.63 -9.01
N ASP A 115 -9.76 0.79 -10.30
CA ASP A 115 -10.13 -0.32 -11.17
C ASP A 115 -8.88 -1.15 -11.54
N VAL A 116 -8.60 -2.16 -10.72
CA VAL A 116 -7.46 -3.06 -10.91
C VAL A 116 -7.51 -3.87 -12.21
N TYR A 117 -8.68 -3.97 -12.83
CA TYR A 117 -8.89 -4.72 -14.07
C TYR A 117 -8.38 -3.93 -15.28
N ASN A 118 -8.29 -2.59 -15.15
CA ASN A 118 -7.75 -1.71 -16.17
C ASN A 118 -6.21 -1.70 -16.12
N PRO A 119 -5.51 -2.11 -17.21
CA PRO A 119 -4.05 -2.08 -17.25
C PRO A 119 -3.45 -0.69 -16.97
N GLU A 120 -4.03 0.36 -17.55
CA GLU A 120 -3.56 1.74 -17.35
C GLU A 120 -3.72 2.17 -15.88
N ALA A 121 -4.79 1.75 -15.21
CA ALA A 121 -4.97 2.04 -13.79
C ALA A 121 -3.89 1.37 -12.92
N ARG A 122 -3.46 0.15 -13.27
CA ARG A 122 -2.32 -0.50 -12.61
C ARG A 122 -1.01 0.21 -12.88
N ASP A 123 -0.80 0.74 -14.10
CA ASP A 123 0.37 1.55 -14.44
C ASP A 123 0.42 2.84 -13.60
N ILE A 124 -0.72 3.52 -13.45
CA ILE A 124 -0.85 4.73 -12.61
C ILE A 124 -0.57 4.37 -11.14
N TYR A 125 -1.16 3.29 -10.62
CA TYR A 125 -0.90 2.83 -9.26
C TYR A 125 0.60 2.62 -9.02
N TRP A 126 1.25 1.86 -9.91
CA TRP A 126 2.67 1.57 -9.81
C TRP A 126 3.54 2.82 -9.97
N LYS A 127 3.20 3.73 -10.86
CA LYS A 127 3.92 5.00 -11.04
C LYS A 127 4.13 5.73 -9.72
N TYR A 128 3.07 5.88 -8.94
CA TYR A 128 3.15 6.57 -7.64
C TYR A 128 3.83 5.72 -6.57
N LEU A 129 3.51 4.45 -6.51
CA LEU A 129 4.13 3.52 -5.55
C LEU A 129 5.65 3.43 -5.74
N ASN A 130 6.07 3.35 -6.99
CA ASN A 130 7.48 3.31 -7.34
C ASN A 130 8.20 4.62 -7.00
N LYS A 131 7.64 5.75 -7.42
CA LYS A 131 8.24 7.07 -7.20
C LYS A 131 8.34 7.41 -5.71
N GLY A 132 7.27 7.18 -4.96
CA GLY A 132 7.17 7.61 -3.58
C GLY A 132 7.78 6.64 -2.57
N ILE A 133 7.91 5.36 -2.93
CA ILE A 133 8.36 4.33 -2.01
C ILE A 133 9.48 3.50 -2.62
N PHE A 134 9.21 2.67 -3.63
CA PHE A 134 10.16 1.64 -4.07
C PHE A 134 11.51 2.21 -4.53
N SER A 135 11.50 3.11 -5.50
CA SER A 135 12.74 3.74 -5.97
C SER A 135 13.32 4.75 -4.98
N TYR A 136 12.51 5.28 -4.07
CA TYR A 136 12.94 6.28 -3.11
C TYR A 136 13.69 5.68 -1.92
N ILE A 137 13.14 4.63 -1.29
CA ILE A 137 13.73 4.04 -0.09
C ILE A 137 14.32 2.64 -0.30
N GLY A 138 13.98 1.96 -1.39
CA GLY A 138 14.47 0.62 -1.69
C GLY A 138 13.94 -0.45 -0.73
N ASN A 139 12.63 -0.41 -0.42
CA ASN A 139 12.00 -1.42 0.42
C ASN A 139 12.12 -2.83 -0.18
N ASP A 140 12.08 -3.83 0.68
CA ASP A 140 12.32 -5.23 0.30
C ASP A 140 11.05 -6.01 -0.03
N GLY A 141 9.91 -5.52 0.42
CA GLY A 141 8.62 -6.18 0.20
C GLY A 141 7.44 -5.29 0.51
N TRP A 142 6.25 -5.84 0.30
CA TRP A 142 4.97 -5.15 0.46
C TRP A 142 4.07 -5.88 1.44
N TRP A 143 3.42 -5.12 2.31
CA TRP A 143 2.22 -5.53 3.01
C TRP A 143 1.03 -4.94 2.28
N LEU A 144 0.35 -5.72 1.43
CA LEU A 144 -0.80 -5.27 0.66
C LEU A 144 -2.08 -5.57 1.45
N ASP A 145 -2.52 -4.58 2.19
CA ASP A 145 -3.69 -4.69 3.06
C ASP A 145 -4.97 -4.26 2.33
N SER A 146 -6.12 -4.72 2.81
CA SER A 146 -7.46 -4.41 2.28
C SER A 146 -7.64 -4.67 0.79
N THR A 147 -6.99 -5.69 0.27
CA THR A 147 -7.01 -5.98 -1.17
C THR A 147 -8.22 -6.80 -1.63
N GLU A 148 -9.21 -7.03 -0.77
CA GLU A 148 -10.50 -7.65 -1.13
C GLU A 148 -11.44 -6.80 -2.00
N PRO A 149 -11.45 -5.49 -2.15
CA PRO A 149 -11.10 -4.38 -1.27
C PRO A 149 -12.05 -4.23 -0.07
N ASP A 150 -11.62 -3.44 0.93
CA ASP A 150 -12.35 -3.28 2.21
C ASP A 150 -13.58 -2.39 2.05
N HIS A 151 -14.62 -2.93 1.47
CA HIS A 151 -15.86 -2.27 1.11
C HIS A 151 -16.72 -2.01 2.35
N ILE A 152 -16.95 -0.75 2.68
CA ILE A 152 -17.79 -0.31 3.78
C ILE A 152 -19.16 0.15 3.28
N ASN A 153 -20.15 0.18 4.17
CA ASN A 153 -21.52 0.64 3.87
C ASN A 153 -22.12 0.00 2.61
N ARG A 154 -21.85 -1.29 2.40
CA ARG A 154 -22.20 -2.04 1.19
C ARG A 154 -23.69 -1.91 0.84
N GLN A 155 -23.95 -1.55 -0.43
CA GLN A 155 -25.26 -1.62 -1.04
C GLN A 155 -25.26 -2.71 -2.11
N GLU A 156 -26.40 -3.32 -2.36
CA GLU A 156 -26.51 -4.35 -3.41
C GLU A 156 -26.19 -3.78 -4.80
N SER A 157 -26.54 -2.52 -5.04
CA SER A 157 -26.20 -1.80 -6.28
C SER A 157 -24.70 -1.61 -6.52
N ASP A 158 -23.87 -1.64 -5.46
CA ASP A 158 -22.43 -1.46 -5.63
C ASP A 158 -21.80 -2.61 -6.41
N TYR A 159 -22.42 -3.78 -6.37
CA TYR A 159 -21.94 -4.93 -7.14
C TYR A 159 -22.19 -4.79 -8.64
N ASP A 160 -23.08 -3.91 -9.05
CA ASP A 160 -23.39 -3.66 -10.46
C ASP A 160 -22.58 -2.50 -11.05
N LEU A 161 -21.71 -1.86 -10.24
CA LEU A 161 -20.79 -0.83 -10.70
C LEU A 161 -19.92 -1.33 -11.85
N PRO A 162 -19.69 -0.49 -12.86
CA PRO A 162 -18.86 -0.87 -14.00
C PRO A 162 -17.37 -0.95 -13.62
N THR A 163 -16.69 -1.92 -14.21
CA THR A 163 -15.24 -2.04 -14.22
C THR A 163 -14.76 -2.26 -15.66
N HIS A 164 -13.46 -2.22 -15.89
CA HIS A 164 -12.88 -2.48 -17.21
C HIS A 164 -13.26 -3.84 -17.80
N LEU A 165 -13.53 -4.85 -16.98
CA LEU A 165 -13.90 -6.21 -17.43
C LEU A 165 -15.38 -6.57 -17.21
N GLY A 166 -16.23 -5.58 -16.99
CA GLY A 166 -17.68 -5.80 -16.76
C GLY A 166 -18.16 -5.32 -15.40
N SER A 167 -19.23 -5.89 -14.87
CA SER A 167 -19.72 -5.49 -13.54
C SER A 167 -18.79 -5.96 -12.44
N TYR A 168 -18.68 -5.15 -11.38
CA TYR A 168 -17.89 -5.54 -10.20
C TYR A 168 -18.34 -6.90 -9.65
N ARG A 169 -19.65 -7.21 -9.69
CA ARG A 169 -20.22 -8.52 -9.30
C ARG A 169 -19.52 -9.69 -10.01
N SER A 170 -19.27 -9.56 -11.29
CA SER A 170 -18.70 -10.65 -12.09
C SER A 170 -17.21 -10.90 -11.87
N VAL A 171 -16.48 -9.86 -11.38
CA VAL A 171 -15.01 -9.91 -11.32
C VAL A 171 -14.42 -9.73 -9.92
N LYS A 172 -15.23 -9.35 -8.91
CA LYS A 172 -14.76 -8.93 -7.58
C LYS A 172 -13.79 -9.92 -6.90
N ASN A 173 -13.99 -11.22 -7.10
CA ASN A 173 -13.14 -12.23 -6.48
C ASN A 173 -11.71 -12.25 -7.06
N ALA A 174 -11.51 -11.70 -8.25
CA ALA A 174 -10.18 -11.55 -8.86
C ALA A 174 -9.49 -10.24 -8.48
N TYR A 175 -10.11 -9.36 -7.69
CA TYR A 175 -9.57 -8.04 -7.37
C TYR A 175 -8.15 -8.14 -6.80
N SER A 176 -7.98 -8.92 -5.73
CA SER A 176 -6.69 -9.11 -5.07
C SER A 176 -5.62 -9.69 -6.02
N LEU A 177 -6.00 -10.67 -6.84
CA LEU A 177 -5.10 -11.27 -7.83
C LEU A 177 -4.60 -10.22 -8.82
N MET A 178 -5.49 -9.39 -9.37
CA MET A 178 -5.13 -8.36 -10.34
C MET A 178 -4.27 -7.25 -9.73
N HIS A 179 -4.60 -6.82 -8.50
CA HIS A 179 -3.81 -5.85 -7.75
C HIS A 179 -2.39 -6.35 -7.50
N ASN A 180 -2.27 -7.52 -6.89
CA ASN A 180 -0.97 -8.11 -6.53
C ASN A 180 -0.11 -8.41 -7.78
N SER A 181 -0.74 -8.94 -8.83
CA SER A 181 -0.06 -9.21 -10.09
C SER A 181 0.44 -7.93 -10.77
N GLY A 182 -0.33 -6.84 -10.69
CA GLY A 182 0.07 -5.53 -11.19
C GLY A 182 1.37 -5.05 -10.53
N ILE A 183 1.42 -5.05 -9.19
CA ILE A 183 2.62 -4.64 -8.44
C ILE A 183 3.79 -5.58 -8.75
N ALA A 184 3.55 -6.89 -8.71
CA ALA A 184 4.61 -7.88 -8.94
C ALA A 184 5.24 -7.78 -10.33
N SER A 185 4.43 -7.62 -11.37
CA SER A 185 4.92 -7.52 -12.74
C SER A 185 5.73 -6.25 -12.98
N HIS A 186 5.26 -5.11 -12.50
CA HIS A 186 5.97 -3.85 -12.62
C HIS A 186 7.30 -3.84 -11.86
N GLN A 187 7.31 -4.31 -10.61
CA GLN A 187 8.54 -4.40 -9.84
C GLN A 187 9.54 -5.34 -10.50
N LYS A 188 9.09 -6.48 -11.02
CA LYS A 188 9.93 -7.45 -11.71
C LYS A 188 10.53 -6.89 -13.00
N ALA A 189 9.82 -6.02 -13.69
CA ALA A 189 10.33 -5.33 -14.87
C ALA A 189 11.46 -4.35 -14.55
N LEU A 190 11.40 -3.69 -13.36
CA LEU A 190 12.44 -2.75 -12.92
C LEU A 190 13.65 -3.42 -12.27
N SER A 191 13.45 -4.51 -11.55
CA SER A 191 14.49 -5.16 -10.74
C SER A 191 14.47 -6.67 -10.96
N LYS A 192 15.34 -7.15 -11.86
CA LYS A 192 15.46 -8.59 -12.18
C LYS A 192 16.22 -9.38 -11.10
N ASP A 193 17.00 -8.70 -10.28
CA ASP A 193 17.92 -9.32 -9.30
C ASP A 193 17.27 -9.56 -7.94
N LYS A 194 16.10 -8.97 -7.69
CA LYS A 194 15.38 -9.14 -6.43
C LYS A 194 14.06 -9.87 -6.65
N ARG A 195 13.75 -10.81 -5.76
CA ARG A 195 12.42 -11.40 -5.68
C ARG A 195 11.40 -10.36 -5.22
N VAL A 196 10.23 -10.39 -5.80
CA VAL A 196 9.08 -9.64 -5.28
C VAL A 196 8.49 -10.40 -4.12
N VAL A 197 8.41 -9.76 -2.95
CA VAL A 197 7.79 -10.31 -1.74
C VAL A 197 6.53 -9.52 -1.45
N ILE A 198 5.40 -10.20 -1.48
CA ILE A 198 4.08 -9.64 -1.18
C ILE A 198 3.44 -10.48 -0.09
N LEU A 199 3.08 -9.83 1.01
CA LEU A 199 2.16 -10.35 2.01
C LEU A 199 0.81 -9.69 1.77
N THR A 200 -0.25 -10.48 1.66
CA THR A 200 -1.63 -9.97 1.54
C THR A 200 -2.56 -10.81 2.40
N ARG A 201 -3.64 -10.21 2.88
CA ARG A 201 -4.64 -10.94 3.69
C ARG A 201 -5.75 -11.56 2.86
N SER A 202 -5.83 -11.25 1.59
CA SER A 202 -6.90 -11.70 0.71
C SER A 202 -6.39 -12.66 -0.35
N GLY A 203 -7.13 -13.73 -0.57
CA GLY A 203 -6.83 -14.75 -1.56
C GLY A 203 -7.97 -15.75 -1.68
N PHE A 204 -8.00 -16.45 -2.78
CA PHE A 204 -8.92 -17.54 -3.05
C PHE A 204 -8.13 -18.78 -3.48
N ILE A 205 -8.65 -19.96 -3.12
CA ILE A 205 -8.11 -21.23 -3.60
C ILE A 205 -8.67 -21.45 -5.01
N GLY A 206 -7.78 -21.53 -5.99
CA GLY A 206 -8.19 -21.78 -7.36
C GLY A 206 -7.30 -21.11 -8.39
#